data_818ef2fcada9d2768049c08a35dbdb31
#
_entry.id   818ef2fcada9d2768049c08a35dbdb31
#
_cell.length_a   1.000
_cell.length_b   1.000
_cell.length_c   1.000
_cell.angle_alpha   90.00
_cell.angle_beta   90.00
_cell.angle_gamma   90.00
#
_symmetry.space_group_name_H-M   'P 1'
#
loop_
_entity.id
_entity.type
_entity.pdbx_description
1 polymer ?
#
loop_
_entity_poly.entity_id
_entity_poly.type
_entity_poly.pdbx_seq_one_letter_code
_entity_poly.pdbx_strand_id
1 'polypeptide(L)'
;MGFCLFNNVAVAARYGQKTHGYKRVFIIDWDVHHGNGTQWAFYNDPSVFFVSFQQYPNWPFDSGWYTEDGVGEGRGFNMNIPLPKGTGDRGYLKAFDELVKPVCFEFKPDLILVSAGYDAHRDDPLGQQCITTSGYAMLAQRVDDLSRELGVPSVVFLEGGYNVKSLSESAVATMRVLNAKSESDQGAVHASYLMPFAAGDGAHITGDQTSDAVDERIFDVKKHFAKYWRVLR
;
A
#
# COMPACT_ATOMS: atom_id res chain seq x y z
N MET A 1 -3.50 10.19 13.01
CA MET A 1 -2.50 11.21 13.40
C MET A 1 -1.96 11.83 12.12
N GLY A 2 -1.05 12.73 12.14
CA GLY A 2 -0.71 13.54 10.98
C GLY A 2 -1.69 14.71 10.87
N PHE A 3 -2.00 15.13 9.66
CA PHE A 3 -2.90 16.28 9.46
C PHE A 3 -4.40 15.93 9.52
N CYS A 4 -4.76 14.65 9.72
CA CYS A 4 -6.14 14.20 9.76
C CYS A 4 -6.72 14.22 11.18
N LEU A 5 -7.91 14.83 11.35
CA LEU A 5 -8.68 14.80 12.59
C LEU A 5 -9.52 13.50 12.72
N PHE A 6 -10.01 12.99 11.59
CA PHE A 6 -10.77 11.76 11.51
C PHE A 6 -10.00 10.73 10.70
N ASN A 7 -10.05 9.47 11.14
CA ASN A 7 -9.50 8.35 10.38
C ASN A 7 -10.59 7.79 9.45
N ASN A 8 -10.65 8.31 8.22
CA ASN A 8 -11.70 7.97 7.27
C ASN A 8 -11.70 6.50 6.90
N VAL A 9 -10.52 5.88 6.72
CA VAL A 9 -10.42 4.47 6.36
C VAL A 9 -10.88 3.56 7.50
N ALA A 10 -10.56 3.92 8.76
CA ALA A 10 -11.04 3.17 9.92
C ALA A 10 -12.55 3.28 10.10
N VAL A 11 -13.12 4.46 9.87
CA VAL A 11 -14.58 4.67 9.87
C VAL A 11 -15.23 3.81 8.79
N ALA A 12 -14.67 3.80 7.57
CA ALA A 12 -15.19 3.01 6.46
C ALA A 12 -15.12 1.50 6.74
N ALA A 13 -14.03 1.02 7.35
CA ALA A 13 -13.90 -0.38 7.77
C ALA A 13 -15.04 -0.78 8.73
N ARG A 14 -15.25 0.01 9.77
CA ARG A 14 -16.32 -0.25 10.75
C ARG A 14 -17.72 -0.09 10.14
N TYR A 15 -17.91 0.87 9.25
CA TYR A 15 -19.17 1.04 8.53
C TYR A 15 -19.45 -0.17 7.63
N GLY A 16 -18.45 -0.63 6.89
CA GLY A 16 -18.55 -1.83 6.05
C GLY A 16 -18.92 -3.08 6.87
N GLN A 17 -18.28 -3.26 8.01
CA GLN A 17 -18.59 -4.36 8.92
C GLN A 17 -20.01 -4.27 9.49
N LYS A 18 -20.39 -3.09 9.99
CA LYS A 18 -21.68 -2.90 10.67
C LYS A 18 -22.87 -2.87 9.75
N THR A 19 -22.75 -2.19 8.59
CA THR A 19 -23.88 -1.89 7.70
C THR A 19 -23.99 -2.88 6.55
N HIS A 20 -22.84 -3.33 6.00
CA HIS A 20 -22.79 -4.25 4.86
C HIS A 20 -22.46 -5.69 5.23
N GLY A 21 -22.18 -5.96 6.51
CA GLY A 21 -21.94 -7.31 7.02
C GLY A 21 -20.60 -7.91 6.62
N TYR A 22 -19.65 -7.11 6.11
CA TYR A 22 -18.30 -7.58 5.85
C TYR A 22 -17.66 -8.09 7.13
N LYS A 23 -17.00 -9.23 7.07
CA LYS A 23 -16.38 -9.85 8.25
C LYS A 23 -14.89 -9.53 8.36
N ARG A 24 -14.20 -9.51 7.21
CA ARG A 24 -12.76 -9.30 7.11
C ARG A 24 -12.46 -8.15 6.19
N VAL A 25 -11.76 -7.15 6.72
CA VAL A 25 -11.37 -5.95 5.96
C VAL A 25 -9.85 -5.93 5.82
N PHE A 26 -9.35 -5.72 4.61
CA PHE A 26 -7.92 -5.58 4.33
C PHE A 26 -7.63 -4.11 4.00
N ILE A 27 -6.81 -3.46 4.81
CA ILE A 27 -6.43 -2.05 4.62
C ILE A 27 -5.01 -1.99 4.11
N ILE A 28 -4.81 -1.36 2.96
CA ILE A 28 -3.50 -1.10 2.35
C ILE A 28 -3.25 0.40 2.45
N ASP A 29 -2.16 0.79 3.09
CA ASP A 29 -1.75 2.16 3.25
C ASP A 29 -0.40 2.35 2.54
N TRP A 30 -0.37 3.17 1.48
CA TRP A 30 0.85 3.50 0.75
C TRP A 30 1.29 4.96 0.92
N ASP A 31 0.69 5.69 1.86
CA ASP A 31 1.23 6.97 2.32
C ASP A 31 2.69 6.79 2.76
N VAL A 32 3.51 7.83 2.56
CA VAL A 32 4.94 7.75 2.94
C VAL A 32 5.15 7.69 4.45
N HIS A 33 4.16 8.14 5.21
CA HIS A 33 4.18 8.13 6.66
C HIS A 33 3.48 6.89 7.23
N HIS A 34 3.96 6.43 8.38
CA HIS A 34 3.32 5.33 9.07
C HIS A 34 1.89 5.68 9.51
N GLY A 35 0.93 4.87 9.10
CA GLY A 35 -0.48 5.01 9.46
C GLY A 35 -0.79 4.62 10.91
N ASN A 36 -0.09 5.24 11.88
CA ASN A 36 -0.17 4.87 13.29
C ASN A 36 -1.59 4.95 13.88
N GLY A 37 -2.41 5.88 13.39
CA GLY A 37 -3.81 5.98 13.82
C GLY A 37 -4.64 4.78 13.41
N THR A 38 -4.44 4.28 12.18
CA THR A 38 -5.10 3.07 11.69
C THR A 38 -4.57 1.82 12.39
N GLN A 39 -3.24 1.72 12.57
CA GLN A 39 -2.62 0.68 13.39
C GLN A 39 -3.31 0.57 14.76
N TRP A 40 -3.38 1.67 15.51
CA TRP A 40 -3.96 1.65 16.86
C TRP A 40 -5.46 1.33 16.89
N ALA A 41 -6.21 1.75 15.86
CA ALA A 41 -7.65 1.47 15.77
C ALA A 41 -7.97 -0.03 15.66
N PHE A 42 -7.03 -0.82 15.10
CA PHE A 42 -7.21 -2.24 14.83
C PHE A 42 -6.16 -3.15 15.48
N TYR A 43 -5.31 -2.63 16.36
CA TYR A 43 -4.13 -3.32 16.87
C TYR A 43 -4.43 -4.63 17.63
N ASN A 44 -5.66 -4.78 18.16
CA ASN A 44 -6.14 -5.99 18.84
C ASN A 44 -7.32 -6.66 18.10
N ASP A 45 -7.46 -6.41 16.79
CA ASP A 45 -8.64 -6.86 16.05
C ASP A 45 -8.26 -7.72 14.84
N PRO A 46 -8.42 -9.05 14.90
CA PRO A 46 -8.09 -9.96 13.81
C PRO A 46 -9.05 -9.87 12.63
N SER A 47 -10.17 -9.15 12.75
CA SER A 47 -11.11 -8.95 11.64
C SER A 47 -10.64 -7.89 10.64
N VAL A 48 -9.63 -7.11 10.99
CA VAL A 48 -9.03 -6.10 10.11
C VAL A 48 -7.54 -6.35 9.97
N PHE A 49 -7.09 -6.62 8.75
CA PHE A 49 -5.67 -6.65 8.44
C PHE A 49 -5.23 -5.27 7.99
N PHE A 50 -4.23 -4.71 8.64
CA PHE A 50 -3.62 -3.44 8.25
C PHE A 50 -2.20 -3.64 7.77
N VAL A 51 -1.89 -3.14 6.57
CA VAL A 51 -0.53 -3.08 6.05
C VAL A 51 -0.18 -1.65 5.67
N SER A 52 0.98 -1.18 6.14
CA SER A 52 1.49 0.16 5.87
C SER A 52 2.86 0.08 5.21
N PHE A 53 2.96 0.70 4.02
CA PHE A 53 4.24 0.98 3.37
C PHE A 53 4.69 2.36 3.80
N GLN A 54 5.75 2.47 4.52
CA GLN A 54 6.25 3.79 4.95
C GLN A 54 7.75 3.92 4.77
N GLN A 55 8.20 5.15 4.61
CA GLN A 55 9.61 5.45 4.75
C GLN A 55 10.05 5.28 6.20
N TYR A 56 11.19 4.64 6.42
CA TYR A 56 11.74 4.50 7.76
C TYR A 56 13.27 4.72 7.76
N PRO A 57 13.79 5.54 8.70
CA PRO A 57 13.06 6.35 9.66
C PRO A 57 12.34 7.56 9.02
N ASN A 58 11.14 7.87 9.48
CA ASN A 58 10.38 9.06 9.14
C ASN A 58 9.36 9.35 10.24
N TRP A 59 8.62 10.46 10.11
CA TRP A 59 7.54 10.80 11.05
C TRP A 59 6.36 9.79 10.92
N PRO A 60 5.74 9.33 12.02
CA PRO A 60 6.13 9.50 13.41
C PRO A 60 7.36 8.64 13.76
N PHE A 61 8.38 9.23 14.36
CA PHE A 61 9.71 8.62 14.54
C PHE A 61 9.76 7.46 15.55
N ASP A 62 8.70 7.25 16.32
CA ASP A 62 8.61 6.29 17.41
C ASP A 62 7.76 5.06 17.09
N SER A 63 7.32 4.90 15.84
CA SER A 63 6.47 3.77 15.42
C SER A 63 6.67 3.38 13.95
N GLY A 64 6.10 2.25 13.57
CA GLY A 64 6.14 1.74 12.19
C GLY A 64 7.22 0.70 11.93
N TRP A 65 7.83 0.15 12.98
CA TRP A 65 8.75 -0.97 12.79
C TRP A 65 7.99 -2.29 12.56
N TYR A 66 8.57 -3.20 11.81
CA TYR A 66 7.90 -4.45 11.43
C TYR A 66 7.62 -5.40 12.61
N THR A 67 8.20 -5.15 13.78
CA THR A 67 7.91 -5.92 14.99
C THR A 67 6.66 -5.45 15.73
N GLU A 68 6.06 -4.33 15.31
CA GLU A 68 4.76 -3.87 15.77
C GLU A 68 3.67 -4.65 15.02
N ASP A 69 3.46 -5.90 15.42
CA ASP A 69 2.67 -6.91 14.70
C ASP A 69 1.26 -7.13 15.24
N GLY A 70 0.80 -6.26 16.15
CA GLY A 70 -0.48 -6.38 16.85
C GLY A 70 -0.34 -6.91 18.26
N VAL A 71 -1.46 -6.91 19.01
CA VAL A 71 -1.54 -7.44 20.37
C VAL A 71 -2.75 -8.37 20.53
N GLY A 72 -2.72 -9.25 21.50
CA GLY A 72 -3.84 -10.15 21.80
C GLY A 72 -4.26 -10.96 20.57
N GLU A 73 -5.54 -10.90 20.22
CA GLU A 73 -6.11 -11.60 19.06
C GLU A 73 -5.69 -10.94 17.73
N GLY A 74 -5.34 -9.64 17.73
CA GLY A 74 -4.85 -8.90 16.56
C GLY A 74 -3.39 -9.18 16.19
N ARG A 75 -2.72 -10.07 16.91
CA ARG A 75 -1.32 -10.40 16.64
C ARG A 75 -1.13 -11.07 15.28
N GLY A 76 -0.26 -10.48 14.44
CA GLY A 76 -0.04 -10.91 13.06
C GLY A 76 -0.97 -10.25 12.04
N PHE A 77 -1.90 -9.39 12.48
CA PHE A 77 -2.82 -8.66 11.60
C PHE A 77 -2.44 -7.18 11.38
N ASN A 78 -1.30 -6.76 11.90
CA ASN A 78 -0.68 -5.46 11.63
C ASN A 78 0.69 -5.69 11.00
N MET A 79 0.89 -5.26 9.76
CA MET A 79 2.14 -5.43 9.02
C MET A 79 2.70 -4.08 8.59
N ASN A 80 3.77 -3.65 9.23
CA ASN A 80 4.54 -2.50 8.81
C ASN A 80 5.67 -2.93 7.86
N ILE A 81 5.81 -2.23 6.74
CA ILE A 81 6.85 -2.43 5.74
C ILE A 81 7.72 -1.15 5.72
N PRO A 82 8.69 -1.03 6.65
CA PRO A 82 9.49 0.17 6.82
C PRO A 82 10.60 0.23 5.76
N LEU A 83 10.30 0.87 4.64
CA LEU A 83 11.19 0.96 3.48
C LEU A 83 12.28 2.02 3.67
N PRO A 84 13.51 1.78 3.20
CA PRO A 84 14.59 2.77 3.25
C PRO A 84 14.24 4.01 2.42
N LYS A 85 14.83 5.16 2.80
CA LYS A 85 14.77 6.37 1.99
C LYS A 85 15.27 6.09 0.57
N GLY A 86 14.60 6.69 -0.43
CA GLY A 86 14.96 6.55 -1.84
C GLY A 86 14.39 5.30 -2.51
N THR A 87 13.56 4.52 -1.81
CA THR A 87 12.87 3.39 -2.41
C THR A 87 11.91 3.88 -3.50
N GLY A 88 12.06 3.33 -4.70
CA GLY A 88 11.25 3.66 -5.86
C GLY A 88 10.23 2.58 -6.21
N ASP A 89 9.69 2.68 -7.42
CA ASP A 89 8.61 1.84 -7.93
C ASP A 89 8.88 0.34 -7.72
N ARG A 90 10.09 -0.12 -8.10
CA ARG A 90 10.45 -1.54 -7.99
C ARG A 90 10.40 -2.06 -6.55
N GLY A 91 10.91 -1.26 -5.61
CA GLY A 91 10.92 -1.65 -4.20
C GLY A 91 9.52 -1.78 -3.62
N TYR A 92 8.64 -0.81 -3.90
CA TYR A 92 7.23 -0.86 -3.49
C TYR A 92 6.48 -2.03 -4.13
N LEU A 93 6.66 -2.24 -5.44
CA LEU A 93 6.01 -3.33 -6.16
C LEU A 93 6.49 -4.70 -5.69
N LYS A 94 7.80 -4.85 -5.47
CA LYS A 94 8.36 -6.08 -4.92
C LYS A 94 7.81 -6.38 -3.53
N ALA A 95 7.76 -5.37 -2.65
CA ALA A 95 7.18 -5.53 -1.31
C ALA A 95 5.69 -5.90 -1.39
N PHE A 96 4.94 -5.29 -2.32
CA PHE A 96 3.55 -5.65 -2.54
C PHE A 96 3.40 -7.11 -2.98
N ASP A 97 4.16 -7.52 -3.99
CA ASP A 97 4.06 -8.85 -4.58
C ASP A 97 4.54 -9.96 -3.63
N GLU A 98 5.57 -9.71 -2.83
CA GLU A 98 6.14 -10.71 -1.92
C GLU A 98 5.49 -10.78 -0.53
N LEU A 99 4.86 -9.68 -0.07
CA LEU A 99 4.31 -9.59 1.29
C LEU A 99 2.78 -9.42 1.26
N VAL A 100 2.29 -8.39 0.57
CA VAL A 100 0.87 -7.99 0.64
C VAL A 100 -0.02 -8.96 -0.12
N LYS A 101 0.31 -9.23 -1.39
CA LYS A 101 -0.49 -10.10 -2.25
C LYS A 101 -0.71 -11.49 -1.64
N PRO A 102 0.34 -12.25 -1.25
CA PRO A 102 0.14 -13.58 -0.69
C PRO A 102 -0.64 -13.57 0.63
N VAL A 103 -0.39 -12.61 1.51
CA VAL A 103 -1.12 -12.50 2.78
C VAL A 103 -2.59 -12.13 2.54
N CYS A 104 -2.89 -11.24 1.61
CA CYS A 104 -4.26 -10.90 1.26
C CYS A 104 -5.05 -12.14 0.78
N PHE A 105 -4.44 -12.99 -0.04
CA PHE A 105 -5.06 -14.25 -0.46
C PHE A 105 -5.27 -15.24 0.69
N GLU A 106 -4.34 -15.35 1.63
CA GLU A 106 -4.51 -16.23 2.80
C GLU A 106 -5.53 -15.66 3.78
N PHE A 107 -5.57 -14.33 3.99
CA PHE A 107 -6.54 -13.63 4.85
C PHE A 107 -7.97 -13.71 4.30
N LYS A 108 -8.14 -13.68 2.97
CA LYS A 108 -9.44 -13.73 2.27
C LYS A 108 -10.41 -12.64 2.75
N PRO A 109 -10.12 -11.37 2.49
CA PRO A 109 -10.99 -10.26 2.89
C PRO A 109 -12.32 -10.30 2.15
N ASP A 110 -13.32 -9.61 2.70
CA ASP A 110 -14.61 -9.30 2.06
C ASP A 110 -14.62 -7.87 1.49
N LEU A 111 -13.65 -7.06 1.90
CA LEU A 111 -13.51 -5.66 1.50
C LEU A 111 -12.03 -5.27 1.53
N ILE A 112 -11.57 -4.58 0.48
CA ILE A 112 -10.25 -3.96 0.44
C ILE A 112 -10.42 -2.44 0.54
N LEU A 113 -9.69 -1.81 1.46
CA LEU A 113 -9.63 -0.36 1.61
C LEU A 113 -8.20 0.11 1.38
N VAL A 114 -8.05 1.28 0.77
CA VAL A 114 -6.74 1.86 0.49
C VAL A 114 -6.65 3.26 1.08
N SER A 115 -5.70 3.49 1.98
CA SER A 115 -5.22 4.82 2.35
C SER A 115 -4.21 5.26 1.31
N ALA A 116 -4.65 6.11 0.38
CA ALA A 116 -3.88 6.51 -0.79
C ALA A 116 -3.23 7.87 -0.56
N GLY A 117 -2.11 7.89 0.15
CA GLY A 117 -1.18 9.00 0.14
C GLY A 117 -0.35 9.00 -1.14
N TYR A 118 -0.06 10.18 -1.66
CA TYR A 118 0.78 10.37 -2.85
C TYR A 118 2.08 11.10 -2.54
N ASP A 119 2.42 11.17 -1.26
CA ASP A 119 3.61 11.84 -0.71
C ASP A 119 4.89 10.96 -0.73
N ALA A 120 4.78 9.70 -1.13
CA ALA A 120 5.94 8.90 -1.51
C ALA A 120 6.43 9.22 -2.95
N HIS A 121 5.76 10.15 -3.68
CA HIS A 121 6.22 10.58 -4.99
C HIS A 121 7.57 11.29 -4.90
N ARG A 122 8.46 11.02 -5.86
CA ARG A 122 9.82 11.59 -5.88
C ARG A 122 9.88 13.12 -5.86
N ASP A 123 8.82 13.79 -6.30
CA ASP A 123 8.71 15.24 -6.33
C ASP A 123 7.97 15.81 -5.12
N ASP A 124 7.62 14.98 -4.14
CA ASP A 124 6.95 15.43 -2.93
C ASP A 124 7.94 16.11 -1.97
N PRO A 125 7.57 17.27 -1.36
CA PRO A 125 8.47 18.00 -0.48
C PRO A 125 8.62 17.39 0.92
N LEU A 126 7.72 16.51 1.36
CA LEU A 126 7.71 15.94 2.71
C LEU A 126 8.20 14.49 2.75
N GLY A 127 8.03 13.74 1.65
CA GLY A 127 8.56 12.40 1.48
C GLY A 127 9.97 12.42 0.87
N GLN A 128 10.69 11.33 1.06
CA GLN A 128 12.01 11.12 0.46
C GLN A 128 12.08 9.77 -0.26
N GLN A 129 10.93 9.27 -0.68
CA GLN A 129 10.83 8.11 -1.54
C GLN A 129 10.90 8.52 -3.03
N CYS A 130 10.96 7.56 -3.91
CA CYS A 130 11.16 7.79 -5.34
C CYS A 130 10.07 7.13 -6.20
N ILE A 131 8.83 7.04 -5.70
CA ILE A 131 7.70 6.55 -6.49
C ILE A 131 7.38 7.56 -7.61
N THR A 132 7.04 7.02 -8.77
CA THR A 132 6.55 7.82 -9.91
C THR A 132 5.02 7.73 -10.04
N THR A 133 4.44 8.60 -10.87
CA THR A 133 3.02 8.47 -11.26
C THR A 133 2.70 7.08 -11.83
N SER A 134 3.61 6.50 -12.62
CA SER A 134 3.48 5.12 -13.12
C SER A 134 3.55 4.09 -12.00
N GLY A 135 4.39 4.29 -10.99
CA GLY A 135 4.46 3.44 -9.80
C GLY A 135 3.13 3.37 -9.06
N TYR A 136 2.46 4.49 -8.87
CA TYR A 136 1.12 4.52 -8.28
C TYR A 136 0.06 3.84 -9.15
N ALA A 137 0.13 4.00 -10.48
CA ALA A 137 -0.74 3.27 -11.39
C ALA A 137 -0.53 1.75 -11.26
N MET A 138 0.72 1.30 -11.13
CA MET A 138 1.04 -0.13 -10.93
C MET A 138 0.61 -0.66 -9.58
N LEU A 139 0.66 0.14 -8.50
CA LEU A 139 0.09 -0.23 -7.19
C LEU A 139 -1.43 -0.35 -7.28
N ALA A 140 -2.08 0.62 -7.94
CA ALA A 140 -3.52 0.58 -8.18
C ALA A 140 -3.93 -0.65 -9.01
N GLN A 141 -3.14 -1.04 -10.02
CA GLN A 141 -3.39 -2.25 -10.81
C GLN A 141 -3.36 -3.51 -9.92
N ARG A 142 -2.40 -3.59 -8.99
CA ARG A 142 -2.33 -4.72 -8.05
C ARG A 142 -3.53 -4.80 -7.11
N VAL A 143 -4.04 -3.65 -6.69
CA VAL A 143 -5.27 -3.59 -5.89
C VAL A 143 -6.48 -4.02 -6.70
N ASP A 144 -6.58 -3.58 -7.96
CA ASP A 144 -7.66 -3.99 -8.87
C ASP A 144 -7.60 -5.49 -9.16
N ASP A 145 -6.40 -6.04 -9.41
CA ASP A 145 -6.18 -7.47 -9.60
C ASP A 145 -6.62 -8.27 -8.36
N LEU A 146 -6.23 -7.85 -7.14
CA LEU A 146 -6.68 -8.49 -5.91
C LEU A 146 -8.21 -8.45 -5.75
N SER A 147 -8.81 -7.29 -6.02
CA SER A 147 -10.26 -7.08 -5.96
C SER A 147 -10.99 -8.02 -6.93
N ARG A 148 -10.51 -8.14 -8.16
CA ARG A 148 -11.09 -9.01 -9.19
C ARG A 148 -10.88 -10.50 -8.89
N GLU A 149 -9.65 -10.90 -8.56
CA GLU A 149 -9.32 -12.30 -8.28
C GLU A 149 -10.04 -12.84 -7.04
N LEU A 150 -10.26 -12.01 -6.01
CA LEU A 150 -11.01 -12.36 -4.82
C LEU A 150 -12.53 -12.16 -4.95
N GLY A 151 -12.98 -11.42 -5.96
CA GLY A 151 -14.39 -11.07 -6.15
C GLY A 151 -14.93 -10.13 -5.07
N VAL A 152 -14.11 -9.23 -4.54
CA VAL A 152 -14.45 -8.33 -3.44
C VAL A 152 -14.32 -6.86 -3.85
N PRO A 153 -15.13 -5.94 -3.29
CA PRO A 153 -15.02 -4.53 -3.60
C PRO A 153 -13.73 -3.92 -3.03
N SER A 154 -13.23 -2.87 -3.70
CA SER A 154 -12.18 -2.01 -3.21
C SER A 154 -12.63 -0.55 -3.16
N VAL A 155 -12.17 0.20 -2.13
CA VAL A 155 -12.46 1.63 -1.97
C VAL A 155 -11.17 2.36 -1.62
N VAL A 156 -10.91 3.49 -2.27
CA VAL A 156 -9.69 4.28 -2.13
C VAL A 156 -10.00 5.61 -1.46
N PHE A 157 -9.24 5.98 -0.45
CA PHE A 157 -9.32 7.24 0.28
C PHE A 157 -8.08 8.08 0.00
N LEU A 158 -8.26 9.30 -0.45
CA LEU A 158 -7.17 10.25 -0.62
C LEU A 158 -6.63 10.66 0.76
N GLU A 159 -5.32 10.54 0.95
CA GLU A 159 -4.62 10.95 2.17
C GLU A 159 -3.56 12.02 1.86
N GLY A 160 -2.27 11.76 2.15
CA GLY A 160 -1.18 12.69 1.92
C GLY A 160 -0.83 12.94 0.45
N GLY A 161 0.05 13.88 0.24
CA GLY A 161 0.51 14.34 -1.08
C GLY A 161 0.56 15.87 -1.13
N TYR A 162 1.77 16.43 -1.13
CA TYR A 162 2.00 17.86 -0.86
C TYR A 162 2.61 18.60 -2.05
N ASN A 163 2.90 17.90 -3.13
CA ASN A 163 3.12 18.47 -4.44
C ASN A 163 1.83 18.32 -5.27
N VAL A 164 1.10 19.41 -5.46
CA VAL A 164 -0.23 19.40 -6.09
C VAL A 164 -0.19 18.80 -7.51
N LYS A 165 0.90 18.99 -8.27
CA LYS A 165 1.03 18.45 -9.60
C LYS A 165 1.16 16.93 -9.55
N SER A 166 2.13 16.41 -8.83
CA SER A 166 2.35 14.96 -8.75
C SER A 166 1.20 14.23 -8.06
N LEU A 167 0.58 14.84 -7.05
CA LEU A 167 -0.64 14.32 -6.42
C LEU A 167 -1.77 14.18 -7.44
N SER A 168 -2.07 15.24 -8.21
CA SER A 168 -3.17 15.20 -9.18
C SER A 168 -2.92 14.19 -10.30
N GLU A 169 -1.69 14.15 -10.83
CA GLU A 169 -1.31 13.19 -11.87
C GLU A 169 -1.40 11.74 -11.36
N SER A 170 -0.92 11.46 -10.16
CA SER A 170 -0.94 10.12 -9.55
C SER A 170 -2.36 9.68 -9.17
N ALA A 171 -3.17 10.59 -8.62
CA ALA A 171 -4.57 10.30 -8.32
C ALA A 171 -5.38 10.00 -9.59
N VAL A 172 -5.18 10.79 -10.65
CA VAL A 172 -5.81 10.53 -11.97
C VAL A 172 -5.37 9.18 -12.54
N ALA A 173 -4.07 8.85 -12.45
CA ALA A 173 -3.55 7.56 -12.90
C ALA A 173 -4.20 6.40 -12.14
N THR A 174 -4.28 6.49 -10.81
CA THR A 174 -4.98 5.51 -9.95
C THR A 174 -6.45 5.35 -10.37
N MET A 175 -7.17 6.46 -10.54
CA MET A 175 -8.58 6.43 -10.94
C MET A 175 -8.78 5.81 -12.32
N ARG A 176 -7.90 6.06 -13.27
CA ARG A 176 -7.97 5.48 -14.62
C ARG A 176 -7.80 3.96 -14.57
N VAL A 177 -6.85 3.47 -13.78
CA VAL A 177 -6.66 2.02 -13.56
C VAL A 177 -7.93 1.39 -13.00
N LEU A 178 -8.43 1.92 -11.88
CA LEU A 178 -9.59 1.36 -11.18
C LEU A 178 -10.91 1.44 -11.97
N ASN A 179 -11.01 2.35 -12.95
CA ASN A 179 -12.19 2.50 -13.81
C ASN A 179 -12.04 1.81 -15.17
N ALA A 180 -10.93 1.17 -15.47
CA ALA A 180 -10.70 0.48 -16.75
C ALA A 180 -11.51 -0.83 -16.81
N LYS A 181 -12.73 -0.75 -17.36
CA LYS A 181 -13.68 -1.88 -17.43
C LYS A 181 -13.66 -2.61 -18.76
N SER A 182 -13.25 -1.96 -19.83
CA SER A 182 -13.18 -2.55 -21.16
C SER A 182 -11.75 -2.92 -21.55
N GLU A 183 -11.57 -3.84 -22.50
CA GLU A 183 -10.25 -4.16 -23.07
C GLU A 183 -9.55 -2.94 -23.67
N SER A 184 -10.32 -2.03 -24.27
CA SER A 184 -9.79 -0.78 -24.82
C SER A 184 -9.28 0.16 -23.75
N ASP A 185 -10.00 0.29 -22.60
CA ASP A 185 -9.58 1.11 -21.47
C ASP A 185 -8.32 0.53 -20.83
N GLN A 186 -8.29 -0.79 -20.62
CA GLN A 186 -7.12 -1.49 -20.10
C GLN A 186 -5.91 -1.34 -21.01
N GLY A 187 -6.10 -1.43 -22.33
CA GLY A 187 -5.07 -1.17 -23.33
C GLY A 187 -4.52 0.27 -23.24
N ALA A 188 -5.39 1.25 -23.09
CA ALA A 188 -5.00 2.66 -22.96
C ALA A 188 -4.23 2.93 -21.66
N VAL A 189 -4.66 2.36 -20.54
CA VAL A 189 -3.95 2.42 -19.25
C VAL A 189 -2.59 1.75 -19.36
N HIS A 190 -2.54 0.56 -19.94
CA HIS A 190 -1.30 -0.18 -20.15
C HIS A 190 -0.29 0.64 -20.96
N ALA A 191 -0.71 1.18 -22.10
CA ALA A 191 0.16 2.01 -22.94
C ALA A 191 0.63 3.29 -22.23
N SER A 192 -0.23 3.93 -21.43
CA SER A 192 0.07 5.21 -20.81
C SER A 192 0.97 5.11 -19.58
N TYR A 193 0.80 4.06 -18.76
CA TYR A 193 1.44 3.98 -17.44
C TYR A 193 2.26 2.70 -17.20
N LEU A 194 1.89 1.58 -17.82
CA LEU A 194 2.50 0.29 -17.53
C LEU A 194 3.57 -0.12 -18.54
N MET A 195 3.38 0.16 -19.85
CA MET A 195 4.38 -0.14 -20.88
C MET A 195 5.73 0.53 -20.67
N PRO A 196 5.80 1.82 -20.31
CA PRO A 196 7.10 2.48 -20.10
C PRO A 196 7.97 1.76 -19.08
N PHE A 197 7.35 1.09 -18.12
CA PHE A 197 8.04 0.31 -17.10
C PHE A 197 8.49 -1.08 -17.62
N ALA A 198 7.66 -1.74 -18.43
CA ALA A 198 7.94 -3.06 -19.00
C ALA A 198 9.04 -3.04 -20.06
N ALA A 199 9.17 -1.94 -20.79
CA ALA A 199 10.15 -1.78 -21.87
C ALA A 199 11.62 -1.70 -21.40
N GLY A 200 11.86 -1.69 -20.09
CA GLY A 200 13.23 -1.73 -19.57
C GLY A 200 14.05 -0.48 -19.82
N ASP A 201 13.40 0.66 -20.14
CA ASP A 201 14.05 1.95 -20.28
C ASP A 201 14.57 2.43 -18.92
N GLY A 202 15.66 1.77 -18.49
CA GLY A 202 16.40 2.10 -17.27
C GLY A 202 16.96 3.53 -17.23
N ALA A 203 16.68 4.33 -18.26
CA ALA A 203 17.16 5.71 -18.39
C ALA A 203 16.38 6.73 -17.54
N HIS A 204 15.21 6.39 -17.02
CA HIS A 204 14.39 7.29 -16.20
C HIS A 204 14.20 6.85 -14.74
N ILE A 205 14.78 5.72 -14.33
CA ILE A 205 14.78 5.25 -12.94
C ILE A 205 16.10 5.65 -12.27
N THR A 206 16.51 6.91 -12.44
CA THR A 206 17.61 7.47 -11.65
C THR A 206 17.10 7.76 -10.25
N GLY A 207 17.38 6.86 -9.33
CA GLY A 207 16.98 6.96 -7.93
C GLY A 207 16.29 5.71 -7.38
N ASP A 208 15.88 4.75 -8.24
CA ASP A 208 15.38 3.47 -7.76
C ASP A 208 16.54 2.61 -7.25
N GLN A 209 16.94 2.92 -6.04
CA GLN A 209 17.79 2.00 -5.29
C GLN A 209 16.90 0.84 -4.82
N THR A 210 16.65 -0.12 -5.70
CA THR A 210 16.51 -1.51 -5.26
C THR A 210 17.87 -1.89 -4.74
N SER A 211 18.22 -1.31 -3.63
CA SER A 211 19.46 -1.63 -2.95
C SER A 211 19.21 -2.92 -2.20
N ASP A 212 20.29 -3.63 -1.94
CA ASP A 212 20.33 -4.74 -0.98
C ASP A 212 19.54 -4.42 0.29
N ALA A 213 19.46 -3.15 0.69
CA ALA A 213 18.69 -2.66 1.84
C ALA A 213 17.16 -2.82 1.71
N VAL A 214 16.57 -2.66 0.52
CA VAL A 214 15.13 -2.92 0.29
C VAL A 214 14.87 -4.41 0.36
N ASP A 215 15.73 -5.20 -0.28
CA ASP A 215 15.60 -6.66 -0.30
C ASP A 215 15.78 -7.25 1.10
N GLU A 216 16.75 -6.76 1.86
CA GLU A 216 16.95 -7.12 3.26
C GLU A 216 15.71 -6.78 4.11
N ARG A 217 15.12 -5.60 3.90
CA ARG A 217 13.91 -5.20 4.62
C ARG A 217 12.72 -6.09 4.30
N ILE A 218 12.49 -6.39 3.03
CA ILE A 218 11.42 -7.31 2.60
C ILE A 218 11.65 -8.70 3.22
N PHE A 219 12.88 -9.17 3.20
CA PHE A 219 13.25 -10.44 3.82
C PHE A 219 12.98 -10.46 5.33
N ASP A 220 13.35 -9.41 6.06
CA ASP A 220 13.12 -9.28 7.50
C ASP A 220 11.63 -9.31 7.85
N VAL A 221 10.81 -8.53 7.12
CA VAL A 221 9.35 -8.53 7.28
C VAL A 221 8.79 -9.92 7.01
N LYS A 222 9.17 -10.52 5.88
CA LYS A 222 8.73 -11.87 5.48
C LYS A 222 9.06 -12.91 6.55
N LYS A 223 10.31 -12.93 7.01
CA LYS A 223 10.79 -13.82 8.07
C LYS A 223 10.03 -13.62 9.38
N HIS A 224 9.77 -12.37 9.76
CA HIS A 224 9.02 -12.05 10.98
C HIS A 224 7.58 -12.56 10.91
N PHE A 225 6.90 -12.38 9.78
CA PHE A 225 5.49 -12.74 9.58
C PHE A 225 5.28 -14.22 9.20
N ALA A 226 6.31 -14.96 8.82
CA ALA A 226 6.24 -16.40 8.51
C ALA A 226 5.68 -17.26 9.66
N LYS A 227 5.78 -16.78 10.90
CA LYS A 227 5.17 -17.43 12.08
C LYS A 227 3.64 -17.36 12.10
N TYR A 228 3.06 -16.34 11.46
CA TYR A 228 1.61 -16.11 11.40
C TYR A 228 0.99 -16.59 10.08
N TRP A 229 1.68 -16.36 8.95
CA TRP A 229 1.16 -16.56 7.60
C TRP A 229 1.97 -17.63 6.86
N ARG A 230 1.30 -18.71 6.46
CA ARG A 230 1.97 -19.87 5.81
C ARG A 230 2.56 -19.52 4.45
N VAL A 231 1.89 -18.62 3.74
CA VAL A 231 2.34 -18.14 2.41
C VAL A 231 3.68 -17.39 2.44
N LEU A 232 4.17 -17.00 3.62
CA LEU A 232 5.46 -16.32 3.82
C LEU A 232 6.60 -17.26 4.28
N ARG A 233 6.33 -18.56 4.43
CA ARG A 233 7.31 -19.57 4.86
C ARG A 233 8.29 -19.99 3.78
#